data_653e53a4923da94809bd895854cab57e
#
_entry.id   653e53a4923da94809bd895854cab57e
#
_cell.length_a   1.000
_cell.length_b   1.000
_cell.length_c   1.000
_cell.angle_alpha   90.00
_cell.angle_beta   90.00
_cell.angle_gamma   90.00
#
_symmetry.space_group_name_H-M   'P 1'
#
loop_
_entity.id
_entity.type
_entity.pdbx_description
1 polymer ?
#
loop_
_entity_poly.entity_id
_entity_poly.type
_entity_poly.pdbx_seq_one_letter_code
_entity_poly.pdbx_strand_id
1 'polypeptide(L)'
;ANAEIARKIIDHAGLSDRIHVVLGTLGNGGQTLDHLESVCGLSAGGLDFIFIDHAKDAYLPDLRLILEKGWLHPGSIVVADNIRVPGAPEYRAYMKKQEGKLWRSKEHKTFAEYQSIIPDIVLESYYLNN
;
A
#
# COMPACT_ATOMS: atom_id res chain seq x y z
N ALA A 1 20.93 6.16 1.05
CA ALA A 1 21.70 5.76 -0.13
C ALA A 1 20.80 5.30 -1.27
N ASN A 2 19.89 4.34 -1.02
CA ASN A 2 19.02 3.80 -2.08
C ASN A 2 18.03 4.85 -2.61
N ALA A 3 17.49 5.70 -1.75
CA ALA A 3 16.57 6.76 -2.15
C ALA A 3 17.23 7.78 -3.08
N GLU A 4 18.47 8.13 -2.80
CA GLU A 4 19.25 9.04 -3.64
C GLU A 4 19.50 8.46 -5.04
N ILE A 5 19.86 7.18 -5.10
CA ILE A 5 20.04 6.47 -6.38
C ILE A 5 18.73 6.40 -7.14
N ALA A 6 17.64 6.07 -6.48
CA ALA A 6 16.31 6.01 -7.10
C ALA A 6 15.92 7.38 -7.70
N ARG A 7 16.13 8.47 -6.96
CA ARG A 7 15.86 9.82 -7.45
C ARG A 7 16.66 10.17 -8.69
N LYS A 8 17.93 9.78 -8.73
CA LYS A 8 18.80 10.01 -9.91
C LYS A 8 18.28 9.25 -11.13
N ILE A 9 17.86 8.01 -10.97
CA ILE A 9 17.31 7.20 -12.05
C ILE A 9 16.00 7.80 -12.56
N ILE A 10 15.13 8.21 -11.66
CA ILE A 10 13.85 8.86 -11.99
C ILE A 10 14.09 10.16 -12.75
N ASP A 11 15.05 10.97 -12.30
CA ASP A 11 15.42 12.23 -12.96
C ASP A 11 15.98 11.97 -14.35
N HIS A 12 16.83 10.98 -14.51
CA HIS A 12 17.38 10.57 -15.81
C HIS A 12 16.26 10.16 -16.79
N ALA A 13 15.22 9.52 -16.27
CA ALA A 13 14.04 9.14 -17.06
C ALA A 13 13.10 10.31 -17.38
N GLY A 14 13.34 11.49 -16.83
CA GLY A 14 12.47 12.65 -17.00
C GLY A 14 11.14 12.57 -16.25
N LEU A 15 11.09 11.82 -15.15
CA LEU A 15 9.85 11.53 -14.44
C LEU A 15 9.79 12.15 -13.03
N SER A 16 10.72 13.03 -12.69
CA SER A 16 10.79 13.63 -11.34
C SER A 16 9.57 14.47 -10.97
N ASP A 17 8.82 14.94 -11.93
CA ASP A 17 7.55 15.65 -11.71
C ASP A 17 6.38 14.72 -11.42
N ARG A 18 6.52 13.41 -11.66
CA ARG A 18 5.45 12.41 -11.51
C ARG A 18 5.74 11.38 -10.43
N ILE A 19 7.01 11.10 -10.14
CA ILE A 19 7.43 10.07 -9.19
C ILE A 19 8.19 10.72 -8.05
N HIS A 20 7.71 10.52 -6.83
CA HIS A 20 8.32 11.05 -5.62
C HIS A 20 8.80 9.92 -4.73
N VAL A 21 10.06 9.98 -4.33
CA VAL A 21 10.64 9.05 -3.34
C VAL A 21 10.61 9.74 -1.99
N VAL A 22 9.78 9.24 -1.09
CA VAL A 22 9.59 9.80 0.25
C VAL A 22 10.15 8.83 1.28
N LEU A 23 11.09 9.32 2.09
CA LEU A 23 11.66 8.56 3.20
C LEU A 23 10.81 8.74 4.46
N GLY A 24 10.60 7.63 5.17
CA GLY A 24 9.87 7.63 6.42
C GLY A 24 8.84 6.50 6.49
N THR A 25 8.20 6.40 7.63
CA THR A 25 7.10 5.47 7.85
C THR A 25 5.79 6.26 7.99
N LEU A 26 4.65 5.64 7.67
CA LEU A 26 3.37 6.32 7.85
C LEU A 26 3.05 6.55 9.33
N GLY A 27 3.53 5.67 10.19
CA GLY A 27 3.30 5.73 11.64
C GLY A 27 4.26 6.61 12.41
N ASN A 28 4.89 7.61 11.81
CA ASN A 28 5.89 8.46 12.46
C ASN A 28 5.32 9.75 13.09
N GLY A 29 4.08 9.71 13.57
CA GLY A 29 3.46 10.86 14.22
C GLY A 29 2.82 11.86 13.26
N GLY A 30 2.61 11.48 12.01
CA GLY A 30 1.94 12.31 11.01
C GLY A 30 2.88 13.06 10.08
N GLN A 31 4.18 13.01 10.29
CA GLN A 31 5.14 13.74 9.45
C GLN A 31 5.12 13.28 7.99
N THR A 32 5.16 11.97 7.76
CA THR A 32 5.11 11.41 6.40
C THR A 32 3.75 11.65 5.76
N LEU A 33 2.66 11.48 6.51
CA LEU A 33 1.31 11.75 6.02
C LEU A 33 1.15 13.20 5.59
N ASP A 34 1.61 14.13 6.41
CA ASP A 34 1.56 15.57 6.10
C ASP A 34 2.39 15.91 4.86
N HIS A 35 3.55 15.28 4.72
CA HIS A 35 4.40 15.46 3.54
C HIS A 35 3.72 14.97 2.26
N LEU A 36 3.07 13.80 2.33
CA LEU A 36 2.34 13.24 1.19
C LEU A 36 1.19 14.16 0.76
N GLU A 37 0.52 14.80 1.70
CA GLU A 37 -0.54 15.77 1.38
C GLU A 37 0.02 17.09 0.85
N SER A 38 0.97 17.69 1.57
CA SER A 38 1.42 19.05 1.27
C SER A 38 2.39 19.14 0.09
N VAL A 39 3.25 18.12 -0.09
CA VAL A 39 4.29 18.14 -1.13
C VAL A 39 3.93 17.25 -2.30
N CYS A 40 3.41 16.04 -2.05
CA CYS A 40 3.06 15.10 -3.10
C CYS A 40 1.61 15.27 -3.61
N GLY A 41 0.81 16.08 -2.97
CA GLY A 41 -0.51 16.47 -3.44
C GLY A 41 -1.62 15.45 -3.20
N LEU A 42 -1.43 14.50 -2.27
CA LEU A 42 -2.51 13.59 -1.90
C LEU A 42 -3.64 14.35 -1.23
N SER A 43 -4.86 14.07 -1.65
CA SER A 43 -6.07 14.72 -1.14
C SER A 43 -7.22 13.72 -1.02
N ALA A 44 -8.32 14.17 -0.45
CA ALA A 44 -9.52 13.34 -0.28
C ALA A 44 -9.97 12.73 -1.62
N GLY A 45 -10.10 11.42 -1.66
CA GLY A 45 -10.50 10.68 -2.87
C GLY A 45 -9.50 10.68 -4.01
N GLY A 46 -8.28 11.15 -3.79
CA GLY A 46 -7.27 11.29 -4.85
C GLY A 46 -6.36 10.09 -5.06
N LEU A 47 -6.49 9.05 -4.24
CA LEU A 47 -5.60 7.89 -4.30
C LEU A 47 -6.31 6.71 -4.97
N ASP A 48 -5.79 6.30 -6.13
CA ASP A 48 -6.41 5.27 -6.97
C ASP A 48 -5.88 3.87 -6.71
N PHE A 49 -4.60 3.76 -6.39
CA PHE A 49 -3.93 2.46 -6.26
C PHE A 49 -2.85 2.49 -5.19
N ILE A 50 -2.79 1.42 -4.40
CA ILE A 50 -1.73 1.22 -3.40
C ILE A 50 -1.15 -0.18 -3.57
N PHE A 51 0.17 -0.28 -3.59
CA PHE A 51 0.87 -1.55 -3.47
C PHE A 51 1.56 -1.62 -2.10
N ILE A 52 1.25 -2.65 -1.34
CA ILE A 52 1.76 -2.85 0.03
C ILE A 52 2.73 -4.02 0.03
N ASP A 53 3.99 -3.75 0.34
CA ASP A 53 5.05 -4.78 0.35
C ASP A 53 6.19 -4.40 1.30
N HIS A 54 5.86 -3.87 2.46
CA HIS A 54 6.84 -3.43 3.46
C HIS A 54 6.81 -4.32 4.70
N ALA A 55 7.08 -3.80 5.89
CA ALA A 55 7.01 -4.56 7.14
C ALA A 55 5.60 -5.12 7.35
N LYS A 56 5.48 -6.43 7.53
CA LYS A 56 4.18 -7.12 7.49
C LYS A 56 3.27 -6.74 8.67
N ASP A 57 3.84 -6.43 9.81
CA ASP A 57 3.11 -5.94 10.97
C ASP A 57 2.62 -4.49 10.82
N ALA A 58 3.13 -3.76 9.85
CA ALA A 58 2.70 -2.40 9.52
C ALA A 58 1.57 -2.34 8.47
N TYR A 59 1.22 -3.43 7.81
CA TYR A 59 0.20 -3.44 6.76
C TYR A 59 -1.13 -2.87 7.24
N LEU A 60 -1.68 -3.42 8.30
CA LEU A 60 -2.98 -2.99 8.80
C LEU A 60 -2.92 -1.61 9.48
N PRO A 61 -1.96 -1.31 10.36
CA PRO A 61 -1.85 0.04 10.92
C PRO A 61 -1.72 1.14 9.86
N ASP A 62 -0.92 0.91 8.83
CA ASP A 62 -0.72 1.89 7.76
C ASP A 62 -1.97 2.06 6.90
N LEU A 63 -2.67 0.97 6.58
CA LEU A 63 -3.95 1.06 5.87
C LEU A 63 -4.97 1.88 6.66
N ARG A 64 -5.03 1.69 7.98
CA ARG A 64 -5.93 2.46 8.83
C ARG A 64 -5.63 3.95 8.81
N LEU A 65 -4.36 4.34 8.80
CA LEU A 65 -3.96 5.73 8.67
C LEU A 65 -4.43 6.33 7.32
N ILE A 66 -4.29 5.58 6.25
CA ILE A 66 -4.76 5.99 4.91
C ILE A 66 -6.29 6.17 4.91
N LEU A 67 -7.01 5.24 5.54
CA LEU A 67 -8.46 5.33 5.67
C LEU A 67 -8.89 6.57 6.46
N GLU A 68 -8.21 6.87 7.56
CA GLU A 68 -8.47 8.07 8.36
C GLU A 68 -8.27 9.36 7.57
N LYS A 69 -7.30 9.38 6.66
CA LYS A 69 -7.05 10.53 5.80
C LYS A 69 -8.13 10.74 4.73
N GLY A 70 -8.93 9.73 4.46
CA GLY A 70 -9.97 9.82 3.43
C GLY A 70 -9.43 9.91 2.01
N TRP A 71 -8.20 9.44 1.76
CA TRP A 71 -7.57 9.52 0.44
C TRP A 71 -8.20 8.58 -0.59
N LEU A 72 -8.84 7.49 -0.15
CA LEU A 72 -9.44 6.50 -1.03
C LEU A 72 -10.80 6.96 -1.55
N HIS A 73 -11.17 6.47 -2.71
CA HIS A 73 -12.50 6.64 -3.30
C HIS A 73 -13.08 5.27 -3.66
N PRO A 74 -14.40 5.15 -3.88
CA PRO A 74 -14.99 3.88 -4.34
C PRO A 74 -14.29 3.40 -5.60
N GLY A 75 -13.84 2.15 -5.59
CA GLY A 75 -13.06 1.56 -6.67
C GLY A 75 -11.55 1.70 -6.54
N SER A 76 -11.03 2.41 -5.55
CA SER A 76 -9.58 2.39 -5.24
C SER A 76 -9.13 0.96 -4.97
N ILE A 77 -7.95 0.60 -5.46
CA ILE A 77 -7.44 -0.76 -5.38
C ILE A 77 -6.22 -0.80 -4.46
N VAL A 78 -6.20 -1.76 -3.56
CA VAL A 78 -5.04 -2.05 -2.71
C VAL A 78 -4.57 -3.47 -2.99
N VAL A 79 -3.33 -3.62 -3.37
CA VAL A 79 -2.69 -4.93 -3.59
C VAL A 79 -1.63 -5.13 -2.53
N ALA A 80 -1.75 -6.21 -1.76
CA ALA A 80 -0.79 -6.54 -0.70
C ALA A 80 -0.10 -7.86 -1.02
N ASP A 81 1.23 -7.83 -1.05
CA ASP A 81 2.05 -9.00 -1.32
C ASP A 81 2.40 -9.75 -0.03
N ASN A 82 2.84 -11.00 -0.16
CA ASN A 82 3.34 -11.86 0.92
C ASN A 82 2.34 -12.02 2.09
N ILE A 83 1.08 -12.20 1.78
CA ILE A 83 0.02 -12.32 2.79
C ILE A 83 0.20 -13.59 3.62
N ARG A 84 0.75 -14.65 3.02
CA ARG A 84 0.98 -15.93 3.68
C ARG A 84 2.43 -16.11 4.11
N VAL A 85 3.39 -15.67 3.31
CA VAL A 85 4.83 -15.85 3.58
C VAL A 85 5.58 -14.56 3.26
N PRO A 86 6.21 -13.93 4.25
CA PRO A 86 6.29 -14.29 5.68
C PRO A 86 4.96 -14.18 6.43
N GLY A 87 3.98 -13.46 5.88
CA GLY A 87 2.62 -13.44 6.37
C GLY A 87 2.21 -12.13 7.05
N ALA A 88 0.97 -11.70 6.74
CA ALA A 88 0.32 -10.57 7.38
C ALA A 88 -1.06 -10.99 7.87
N PRO A 89 -1.13 -11.81 8.94
CA PRO A 89 -2.39 -12.43 9.36
C PRO A 89 -3.43 -11.44 9.85
N GLU A 90 -3.03 -10.38 10.50
CA GLU A 90 -3.96 -9.35 10.99
C GLU A 90 -4.60 -8.58 9.84
N TYR A 91 -3.82 -8.24 8.82
CA TYR A 91 -4.32 -7.60 7.61
C TYR A 91 -5.30 -8.51 6.88
N ARG A 92 -4.94 -9.77 6.70
CA ARG A 92 -5.78 -10.76 6.04
C ARG A 92 -7.11 -10.96 6.77
N ALA A 93 -7.06 -11.08 8.11
CA ALA A 93 -8.24 -11.24 8.95
C ALA A 93 -9.15 -10.00 8.87
N TYR A 94 -8.57 -8.82 8.89
CA TYR A 94 -9.29 -7.56 8.72
C TYR A 94 -10.04 -7.53 7.38
N MET A 95 -9.36 -7.84 6.28
CA MET A 95 -9.98 -7.84 4.96
C MET A 95 -11.12 -8.84 4.85
N LYS A 96 -10.95 -10.05 5.42
CA LYS A 96 -12.04 -11.03 5.48
C LYS A 96 -13.25 -10.54 6.26
N LYS A 97 -13.02 -9.89 7.40
CA LYS A 97 -14.08 -9.34 8.23
C LYS A 97 -14.82 -8.20 7.55
N GLN A 98 -14.15 -7.44 6.70
CA GLN A 98 -14.71 -6.30 5.99
C GLN A 98 -15.27 -6.65 4.60
N GLU A 99 -15.24 -7.93 4.23
CA GLU A 99 -15.75 -8.38 2.92
C GLU A 99 -17.22 -7.98 2.73
N GLY A 100 -17.49 -7.29 1.63
CA GLY A 100 -18.81 -6.79 1.31
C GLY A 100 -19.25 -5.56 2.11
N LYS A 101 -18.43 -5.07 3.04
CA LYS A 101 -18.69 -3.86 3.84
C LYS A 101 -17.84 -2.70 3.32
N LEU A 102 -16.60 -2.59 3.77
CA LEU A 102 -15.65 -1.58 3.27
C LEU A 102 -14.86 -2.08 2.07
N TRP A 103 -14.67 -3.37 1.93
CA TRP A 103 -13.79 -3.97 0.94
C TRP A 103 -14.44 -5.16 0.25
N ARG A 104 -14.03 -5.38 -0.99
CA ARG A 104 -14.22 -6.64 -1.73
C ARG A 104 -12.85 -7.13 -2.12
N SER A 105 -12.50 -8.34 -1.70
CA SER A 105 -11.15 -8.86 -1.85
C SER A 105 -11.11 -10.15 -2.64
N LYS A 106 -9.98 -10.37 -3.32
CA LYS A 106 -9.66 -11.60 -4.04
C LYS A 106 -8.24 -12.02 -3.70
N GLU A 107 -8.09 -13.27 -3.26
CA GLU A 107 -6.78 -13.84 -3.00
C GLU A 107 -6.25 -14.49 -4.27
N HIS A 108 -5.05 -14.09 -4.69
CA HIS A 108 -4.35 -14.69 -5.82
C HIS A 108 -3.26 -15.62 -5.27
N LYS A 109 -3.36 -16.88 -5.62
CA LYS A 109 -2.37 -17.88 -5.21
C LYS A 109 -1.11 -17.72 -6.04
N THR A 110 0.03 -17.68 -5.38
CA THR A 110 1.35 -17.54 -5.99
C THR A 110 2.37 -18.33 -5.18
N PHE A 111 3.64 -18.07 -5.38
CA PHE A 111 4.74 -18.68 -4.62
C PHE A 111 5.61 -17.58 -4.01
N ALA A 112 6.27 -17.91 -2.89
CA ALA A 112 7.23 -16.99 -2.28
C ALA A 112 8.36 -16.67 -3.27
N GLU A 113 8.93 -15.48 -3.14
CA GLU A 113 9.92 -14.96 -4.08
C GLU A 113 11.08 -15.93 -4.32
N TYR A 114 11.56 -15.96 -5.56
CA TYR A 114 12.74 -16.71 -6.01
C TYR A 114 12.65 -18.23 -5.88
N GLN A 115 11.45 -18.79 -5.69
CA GLN A 115 11.27 -20.24 -5.66
C GLN A 115 9.80 -20.61 -5.97
N SER A 116 9.55 -21.88 -6.27
CA SER A 116 8.23 -22.37 -6.69
C SER A 116 7.68 -23.46 -5.77
N ILE A 117 8.18 -23.56 -4.54
CA ILE A 117 7.82 -24.64 -3.59
C ILE A 117 6.89 -24.12 -2.49
N ILE A 118 7.15 -22.93 -1.94
CA ILE A 118 6.37 -22.38 -0.84
C ILE A 118 5.24 -21.51 -1.38
N PRO A 119 3.97 -21.91 -1.21
CA PRO A 119 2.83 -21.11 -1.66
C PRO A 119 2.73 -19.79 -0.91
N ASP A 120 2.34 -18.76 -1.62
CA ASP A 120 2.07 -17.44 -1.05
C ASP A 120 0.75 -16.90 -1.60
N ILE A 121 0.34 -15.73 -1.15
CA ILE A 121 -0.90 -15.08 -1.57
C ILE A 121 -0.63 -13.59 -1.80
N VAL A 122 -1.13 -13.11 -2.93
CA VAL A 122 -1.30 -11.68 -3.21
C VAL A 122 -2.77 -11.35 -3.00
N LEU A 123 -3.07 -10.37 -2.17
CA LEU A 123 -4.43 -9.97 -1.85
C LEU A 123 -4.78 -8.67 -2.57
N GLU A 124 -5.74 -8.75 -3.48
CA GLU A 124 -6.31 -7.62 -4.22
C GLU A 124 -7.61 -7.20 -3.56
N SER A 125 -7.73 -5.93 -3.19
CA SER A 125 -8.91 -5.42 -2.49
C SER A 125 -9.41 -4.13 -3.13
N TYR A 126 -10.72 -4.06 -3.34
CA TYR A 126 -11.41 -2.89 -3.88
C TYR A 126 -12.14 -2.16 -2.76
N TYR A 127 -11.93 -0.86 -2.65
CA TYR A 127 -12.62 -0.04 -1.66
C TYR A 127 -14.05 0.24 -2.11
N LEU A 128 -15.01 -0.03 -1.23
CA LEU A 128 -16.45 0.04 -1.56
C LEU A 128 -17.14 1.28 -0.99
N ASN A 129 -16.56 1.88 0.05
CA ASN A 129 -17.25 2.95 0.77
C ASN A 129 -17.16 4.29 0.02
N ASN A 130 -18.19 5.07 0.19
CA ASN A 130 -18.27 6.42 -0.41
C ASN A 130 -17.63 7.48 0.47
#